data_f6a5ea2f7a46aaaeec1a5aba35570627
#
_entry.id   f6a5ea2f7a46aaaeec1a5aba35570627
#
_cell.length_a   1.000
_cell.length_b   1.000
_cell.length_c   1.000
_cell.angle_alpha   90.00
_cell.angle_beta   90.00
_cell.angle_gamma   90.00
#
_symmetry.space_group_name_H-M   'P 1'
#
loop_
_entity.id
_entity.type
_entity.pdbx_description
1 polymer ?
#
loop_
_entity_poly.entity_id
_entity_poly.type
_entity_poly.pdbx_seq_one_letter_code
_entity_poly.pdbx_strand_id
1 'polypeptide(L)'
;VLKSSNFTSNDALFVFSVGGGSIEPPISSQIANAIDFVCSVGGKVLGIVGRDGGYTAKKGNAIVVPTVDEDFITPHTEGMQAYLWHFLVSHPDLTPNTPKWEGV
;
A
#
# COMPACT_ATOMS: atom_id res chain seq x y z
N VAL A 1 8.72 -11.79 -9.67
CA VAL A 1 7.61 -12.53 -9.04
C VAL A 1 6.28 -12.19 -9.70
N LEU A 2 5.95 -10.90 -9.82
CA LEU A 2 4.69 -10.50 -10.47
C LEU A 2 4.62 -10.92 -11.94
N LYS A 3 5.76 -10.89 -12.64
CA LYS A 3 5.80 -11.27 -14.06
C LYS A 3 5.50 -12.75 -14.29
N SER A 4 5.80 -13.60 -13.31
CA SER A 4 5.51 -15.03 -13.39
C SER A 4 4.14 -15.39 -12.81
N SER A 5 3.42 -14.43 -12.25
CA SER A 5 2.06 -14.60 -11.78
C SER A 5 1.07 -14.31 -12.92
N ASN A 6 -0.20 -14.58 -12.67
CA ASN A 6 -1.27 -14.27 -13.63
C ASN A 6 -1.84 -12.86 -13.42
N PHE A 7 -1.00 -11.92 -13.03
CA PHE A 7 -1.41 -10.54 -12.79
C PHE A 7 -1.90 -9.88 -14.07
N THR A 8 -3.08 -9.29 -14.04
CA THR A 8 -3.71 -8.63 -15.18
C THR A 8 -4.18 -7.23 -14.86
N SER A 9 -4.72 -6.53 -15.85
CA SER A 9 -5.31 -5.20 -15.68
C SER A 9 -6.53 -5.19 -14.75
N ASN A 10 -7.10 -6.35 -14.46
CA ASN A 10 -8.21 -6.47 -13.51
C ASN A 10 -7.75 -6.58 -12.06
N ASP A 11 -6.46 -6.65 -11.84
CA ASP A 11 -5.87 -6.80 -10.52
C ASP A 11 -5.35 -5.47 -10.01
N ALA A 12 -5.11 -5.41 -8.71
CA ALA A 12 -4.52 -4.26 -8.06
C ALA A 12 -3.36 -4.70 -7.17
N LEU A 13 -2.34 -3.86 -7.09
CA LEU A 13 -1.26 -4.01 -6.13
C LEU A 13 -1.55 -3.11 -4.95
N PHE A 14 -1.54 -3.66 -3.76
CA PHE A 14 -1.69 -2.87 -2.53
C PHE A 14 -0.36 -2.83 -1.80
N VAL A 15 0.19 -1.63 -1.62
CA VAL A 15 1.51 -1.42 -1.05
C VAL A 15 1.40 -0.97 0.40
N PHE A 16 2.04 -1.72 1.29
CA PHE A 16 2.26 -1.31 2.67
C PHE A 16 3.76 -1.07 2.85
N SER A 17 4.15 0.17 2.94
CA SER A 17 5.55 0.55 3.06
C SER A 17 5.66 1.87 3.81
N VAL A 18 6.71 2.04 4.59
CA VAL A 18 6.93 3.31 5.29
C VAL A 18 7.34 4.38 4.30
N GLY A 19 8.27 4.08 3.41
CA GLY A 19 8.80 5.06 2.45
C GLY A 19 8.12 5.05 1.08
N GLY A 20 7.35 4.01 0.74
CA GLY A 20 6.66 3.91 -0.54
C GLY A 20 7.52 3.52 -1.74
N GLY A 21 8.81 3.26 -1.53
CA GLY A 21 9.75 2.90 -2.58
C GLY A 21 10.31 4.08 -3.34
N SER A 22 11.46 3.90 -3.96
CA SER A 22 12.13 4.94 -4.74
C SER A 22 13.07 4.30 -5.77
N ILE A 23 13.21 4.94 -6.92
CA ILE A 23 14.19 4.55 -7.94
C ILE A 23 15.48 5.35 -7.73
N GLU A 24 15.36 6.64 -7.45
CA GLU A 24 16.49 7.56 -7.24
C GLU A 24 16.32 8.35 -5.94
N PRO A 25 17.01 8.01 -4.86
CA PRO A 25 17.90 6.85 -4.70
C PRO A 25 17.15 5.52 -4.65
N PRO A 26 17.84 4.39 -4.92
CA PRO A 26 17.17 3.08 -4.96
C PRO A 26 16.89 2.55 -3.56
N ILE A 27 15.80 2.99 -2.97
CA ILE A 27 15.34 2.55 -1.66
C ILE A 27 14.09 1.71 -1.87
N SER A 28 14.14 0.43 -1.41
CA SER A 28 13.07 -0.54 -1.64
C SER A 28 12.68 -0.56 -3.13
N SER A 29 13.69 -0.65 -3.99
CA SER A 29 13.50 -0.55 -5.44
C SER A 29 12.60 -1.65 -6.00
N GLN A 30 12.50 -2.80 -5.33
CA GLN A 30 11.58 -3.85 -5.74
C GLN A 30 10.12 -3.38 -5.69
N ILE A 31 9.78 -2.47 -4.78
CA ILE A 31 8.43 -1.87 -4.74
C ILE A 31 8.23 -1.00 -5.99
N ALA A 32 9.20 -0.16 -6.32
CA ALA A 32 9.11 0.69 -7.51
C ALA A 32 9.01 -0.14 -8.78
N ASN A 33 9.81 -1.22 -8.87
CA ASN A 33 9.76 -2.11 -10.02
C ASN A 33 8.42 -2.84 -10.13
N ALA A 34 7.84 -3.26 -9.02
CA ALA A 34 6.52 -3.87 -9.01
C ALA A 34 5.45 -2.88 -9.46
N ILE A 35 5.52 -1.64 -9.01
CA ILE A 35 4.60 -0.57 -9.41
C ILE A 35 4.69 -0.34 -10.92
N ASP A 36 5.89 -0.24 -11.47
CA ASP A 36 6.08 -0.04 -12.90
C ASP A 36 5.49 -1.19 -13.71
N PHE A 37 5.69 -2.42 -13.26
CA PHE A 37 5.10 -3.58 -13.93
C PHE A 37 3.57 -3.50 -13.92
N VAL A 38 2.97 -3.22 -12.77
CA VAL A 38 1.52 -3.12 -12.62
C VAL A 38 0.96 -2.03 -13.52
N CYS A 39 1.59 -0.87 -13.55
CA CYS A 39 1.18 0.22 -14.44
C CYS A 39 1.30 -0.18 -15.91
N SER A 40 2.35 -0.93 -16.28
CA SER A 40 2.57 -1.36 -17.67
C SER A 40 1.49 -2.29 -18.19
N VAL A 41 0.85 -3.07 -17.32
CA VAL A 41 -0.24 -3.97 -17.70
C VAL A 41 -1.63 -3.35 -17.49
N GLY A 42 -1.69 -2.09 -17.08
CA GLY A 42 -2.96 -1.39 -16.85
C GLY A 42 -3.64 -1.71 -15.53
N GLY A 43 -2.94 -2.33 -14.61
CA GLY A 43 -3.44 -2.58 -13.26
C GLY A 43 -3.44 -1.33 -12.40
N LYS A 44 -4.01 -1.43 -11.22
CA LYS A 44 -4.10 -0.32 -10.28
C LYS A 44 -3.10 -0.49 -9.14
N VAL A 45 -2.59 0.63 -8.66
CA VAL A 45 -1.70 0.69 -7.51
C VAL A 45 -2.39 1.47 -6.41
N LEU A 46 -2.51 0.85 -5.26
CA LEU A 46 -3.06 1.44 -4.04
C LEU A 46 -2.03 1.29 -2.94
N GLY A 47 -2.12 2.10 -1.91
CA GLY A 47 -1.19 1.93 -0.80
C GLY A 47 -1.54 2.71 0.44
N ILE A 48 -0.92 2.31 1.53
CA ILE A 48 -0.88 3.07 2.77
C ILE A 48 0.60 3.20 3.11
N VAL A 49 1.10 4.41 3.04
CA VAL A 49 2.54 4.71 3.12
C VAL A 49 2.79 5.86 4.08
N GLY A 50 4.04 6.09 4.41
CA GLY A 50 4.43 7.20 5.28
C GLY A 50 5.31 8.20 4.54
N ARG A 51 6.03 8.99 5.29
CA ARG A 51 6.92 10.02 4.79
C ARG A 51 6.23 10.90 3.75
N ASP A 52 6.79 11.02 2.56
CA ASP A 52 6.19 11.78 1.44
C ASP A 52 5.35 10.90 0.51
N GLY A 53 5.19 9.63 0.85
CA GLY A 53 4.46 8.67 0.04
C GLY A 53 5.29 7.95 -1.00
N GLY A 54 6.47 8.46 -1.33
CA GLY A 54 7.41 7.85 -2.26
C GLY A 54 6.82 7.55 -3.64
N TYR A 55 7.37 6.54 -4.28
CA TYR A 55 6.95 6.12 -5.62
C TYR A 55 5.49 5.66 -5.66
N THR A 56 5.02 5.05 -4.58
CA THR A 56 3.63 4.58 -4.46
C THR A 56 2.64 5.73 -4.61
N ALA A 57 2.85 6.83 -3.90
CA ALA A 57 1.97 7.99 -3.98
C ALA A 57 2.09 8.71 -5.33
N LYS A 58 3.29 8.69 -5.92
CA LYS A 58 3.54 9.34 -7.21
C LYS A 58 2.84 8.63 -8.35
N LYS A 59 2.81 7.30 -8.35
CA LYS A 59 2.32 6.48 -9.47
C LYS A 59 0.95 5.88 -9.25
N GLY A 60 0.47 5.85 -8.02
CA GLY A 60 -0.81 5.24 -7.67
C GLY A 60 -1.64 6.12 -6.77
N ASN A 61 -2.63 5.51 -6.15
CA ASN A 61 -3.47 6.15 -5.14
C ASN A 61 -3.04 5.65 -3.77
N ALA A 62 -2.66 6.57 -2.89
CA ALA A 62 -2.17 6.20 -1.57
C ALA A 62 -2.75 7.08 -0.48
N ILE A 63 -2.96 6.47 0.67
CA ILE A 63 -3.14 7.19 1.92
C ILE A 63 -1.75 7.42 2.46
N VAL A 64 -1.38 8.67 2.63
CA VAL A 64 -0.06 9.03 3.17
C VAL A 64 -0.22 9.39 4.64
N VAL A 65 0.33 8.55 5.50
CA VAL A 65 0.31 8.80 6.94
C VAL A 65 1.26 9.94 7.26
N PRO A 66 0.78 11.04 7.83
CA PRO A 66 1.63 12.19 8.10
C PRO A 66 2.69 11.87 9.16
N THR A 67 3.85 12.48 9.00
CA THR A 67 4.91 12.40 10.02
C THR A 67 4.52 13.27 11.20
N VAL A 68 4.35 12.64 12.36
CA VAL A 68 4.04 13.34 13.61
C VAL A 68 5.34 13.63 14.39
N ASP A 69 6.23 12.64 14.42
CA ASP A 69 7.52 12.73 15.09
C ASP A 69 8.54 11.97 14.25
N GLU A 70 9.59 12.67 13.82
CA GLU A 70 10.61 12.08 12.95
C GLU A 70 11.34 10.90 13.59
N ASP A 71 11.41 10.85 14.91
CA ASP A 71 12.05 9.74 15.62
C ASP A 71 11.18 8.48 15.64
N PHE A 72 9.90 8.58 15.30
CA PHE A 72 8.94 7.49 15.39
C PHE A 72 8.19 7.25 14.08
N ILE A 73 8.77 7.63 12.94
CA ILE A 73 8.10 7.49 11.64
C ILE A 73 7.66 6.05 11.39
N THR A 74 8.57 5.10 11.55
CA THR A 74 8.28 3.68 11.26
C THR A 74 7.19 3.11 12.16
N PRO A 75 7.31 3.17 13.50
CA PRO A 75 6.26 2.60 14.34
C PRO A 75 4.91 3.32 14.18
N HIS A 76 4.92 4.62 13.99
CA HIS A 76 3.69 5.37 13.77
C HIS A 76 3.03 4.96 12.45
N THR A 77 3.80 4.90 11.37
CA THR A 77 3.28 4.52 10.05
C THR A 77 2.74 3.10 10.07
N GLU A 78 3.50 2.16 10.60
CA GLU A 78 3.08 0.75 10.64
C GLU A 78 1.86 0.54 11.52
N GLY A 79 1.76 1.25 12.64
CA GLY A 79 0.58 1.22 13.50
C GLY A 79 -0.65 1.73 12.77
N MET A 80 -0.53 2.84 12.06
CA MET A 80 -1.62 3.40 11.27
C MET A 80 -1.99 2.51 10.08
N GLN A 81 -1.03 1.85 9.45
CA GLN A 81 -1.30 0.88 8.39
C GLN A 81 -2.20 -0.25 8.91
N ALA A 82 -1.90 -0.79 10.08
CA ALA A 82 -2.71 -1.85 10.67
C ALA A 82 -4.12 -1.36 11.00
N TYR A 83 -4.24 -0.18 11.58
CA TYR A 83 -5.53 0.42 11.89
C TYR A 83 -6.38 0.61 10.64
N LEU A 84 -5.78 1.19 9.60
CA LEU A 84 -6.49 1.51 8.37
C LEU A 84 -6.88 0.27 7.57
N TRP A 85 -6.02 -0.75 7.51
CA TRP A 85 -6.41 -1.96 6.78
C TRP A 85 -7.61 -2.65 7.43
N HIS A 86 -7.69 -2.66 8.77
CA HIS A 86 -8.85 -3.22 9.46
C HIS A 86 -10.13 -2.46 9.11
N PHE A 87 -10.04 -1.15 8.99
CA PHE A 87 -11.15 -0.34 8.51
C PHE A 87 -11.56 -0.70 7.10
N LEU A 88 -10.59 -0.84 6.21
CA LEU A 88 -10.88 -1.13 4.80
C LEU A 88 -11.55 -2.49 4.64
N VAL A 89 -11.01 -3.53 5.27
CA VAL A 89 -11.59 -4.87 5.11
C VAL A 89 -12.93 -5.04 5.83
N SER A 90 -13.25 -4.14 6.73
CA SER A 90 -14.52 -4.16 7.47
C SER A 90 -15.58 -3.23 6.85
N HIS A 91 -15.19 -2.43 5.85
CA HIS A 91 -16.11 -1.49 5.22
C HIS A 91 -17.23 -2.24 4.49
N PRO A 92 -18.50 -1.81 4.66
CA PRO A 92 -19.63 -2.51 4.04
C PRO A 92 -19.51 -2.68 2.52
N ASP A 93 -18.91 -1.73 1.82
CA ASP A 93 -18.75 -1.79 0.37
C ASP A 93 -17.67 -2.78 -0.08
N LEU A 94 -16.78 -3.18 0.84
CA LEU A 94 -15.68 -4.08 0.53
C LEU A 94 -15.85 -5.47 1.13
N THR A 95 -16.81 -5.64 2.04
CA THR A 95 -17.03 -6.89 2.75
C THR A 95 -18.32 -7.52 2.27
N PRO A 96 -18.25 -8.64 1.53
CA PRO A 96 -19.47 -9.28 0.99
C PRO A 96 -20.35 -9.90 2.07
N ASN A 97 -19.78 -10.24 3.23
CA ASN A 97 -20.51 -10.83 4.36
C ASN A 97 -20.17 -10.08 5.62
N THR A 98 -21.11 -10.05 6.57
CA THR A 98 -20.86 -9.46 7.88
C THR A 98 -19.74 -10.24 8.58
N PRO A 99 -18.64 -9.59 8.95
CA PRO A 99 -17.55 -10.29 9.61
C PRO A 99 -17.95 -10.72 11.02
N LYS A 100 -17.44 -11.87 11.44
CA LYS A 100 -17.56 -12.34 12.81
C LYS A 100 -16.21 -12.12 13.50
N TRP A 101 -16.23 -11.32 14.54
CA TRP A 101 -15.03 -11.04 15.32
C TRP A 101 -15.04 -11.87 16.59
N GLU A 102 -13.87 -12.37 16.96
CA GLU A 102 -13.73 -13.11 18.19
C GLU A 102 -14.11 -12.23 19.38
N GLY A 103 -14.88 -12.81 20.33
CA GLY A 103 -15.32 -12.09 21.52
C GLY A 103 -16.49 -11.14 21.33
N VAL A 104 -17.11 -11.16 20.17
CA VAL A 104 -18.29 -10.33 19.86
C VAL A 104 -19.55 -11.16 19.78
#